data_957618b6599e7c56abfe7efbfa63403c
#
_entry.id   957618b6599e7c56abfe7efbfa63403c
#
_cell.length_a   1.000
_cell.length_b   1.000
_cell.length_c   1.000
_cell.angle_alpha   90.00
_cell.angle_beta   90.00
_cell.angle_gamma   90.00
#
_symmetry.space_group_name_H-M   'P 1'
#
loop_
_entity.id
_entity.type
_entity.pdbx_description
1 polymer ?
#
loop_
_entity_poly.entity_id
_entity_poly.type
_entity_poly.pdbx_seq_one_letter_code
_entity_poly.pdbx_strand_id
1 'polypeptide(L)'
;MIEKKFNNEDIVVRIRPKMDSRNYEWTGEIDISIISFPDNPLDDEDYSQLMHFTKMMCASVPIMENSQVLRDAIHDYVMEMEDAKEEEEKEENTLV
;
A
#
# COMPACT_ATOMS: atom_id res chain seq x y z
N MET A 1 -18.69 5.43 -6.00
CA MET A 1 -17.68 4.44 -5.61
C MET A 1 -16.97 3.93 -6.87
N ILE A 2 -15.66 4.01 -6.89
CA ILE A 2 -14.89 3.54 -8.05
C ILE A 2 -14.64 2.05 -7.89
N GLU A 3 -15.22 1.26 -8.77
CA GLU A 3 -14.92 -0.17 -8.83
C GLU A 3 -13.63 -0.34 -9.64
N LYS A 4 -12.56 -0.73 -8.95
CA LYS A 4 -11.34 -1.13 -9.63
C LYS A 4 -11.38 -2.64 -9.85
N LYS A 5 -11.30 -3.04 -11.11
CA LYS A 5 -11.14 -4.45 -11.45
C LYS A 5 -9.66 -4.79 -11.39
N PHE A 6 -9.34 -5.86 -10.71
CA PHE A 6 -7.97 -6.38 -10.66
C PHE A 6 -7.76 -7.36 -11.81
N ASN A 7 -6.55 -7.39 -12.33
CA ASN A 7 -6.14 -8.37 -13.32
C ASN A 7 -5.60 -9.62 -12.63
N ASN A 8 -5.55 -10.74 -13.34
CA ASN A 8 -5.09 -12.00 -12.75
C ASN A 8 -3.61 -11.99 -12.37
N GLU A 9 -2.80 -11.14 -13.00
CA GLU A 9 -1.39 -10.97 -12.67
C GLU A 9 -1.15 -10.10 -11.43
N ASP A 10 -2.16 -9.43 -10.93
CA ASP A 10 -2.00 -8.49 -9.83
C ASP A 10 -1.75 -9.20 -8.49
N ILE A 11 -0.89 -8.61 -7.69
CA ILE A 11 -0.76 -8.95 -6.26
C ILE A 11 -1.29 -7.76 -5.48
N VAL A 12 -2.27 -8.03 -4.60
CA VAL A 12 -2.97 -7.00 -3.86
C VAL A 12 -2.55 -7.06 -2.40
N VAL A 13 -2.17 -5.92 -1.85
CA VAL A 13 -1.92 -5.78 -0.41
C VAL A 13 -3.15 -5.13 0.20
N ARG A 14 -3.79 -5.87 1.11
CA ARG A 14 -4.96 -5.36 1.84
C ARG A 14 -4.54 -4.93 3.22
N ILE A 15 -4.86 -3.70 3.58
CA ILE A 15 -4.65 -3.15 4.91
C ILE A 15 -6.03 -3.01 5.56
N ARG A 16 -6.25 -3.75 6.64
CA ARG A 16 -7.51 -3.71 7.37
C ARG A 16 -7.28 -3.13 8.75
N PRO A 17 -7.96 -2.03 9.11
CA PRO A 17 -7.88 -1.52 10.47
C PRO A 17 -8.58 -2.47 11.43
N LYS A 18 -7.98 -2.68 12.60
CA LYS A 18 -8.62 -3.45 13.67
C LYS A 18 -9.57 -2.54 14.43
N MET A 19 -10.86 -2.88 14.40
CA MET A 19 -11.89 -2.07 15.03
C MET A 19 -12.23 -2.63 16.41
N ASP A 20 -12.50 -1.74 17.35
CA ASP A 20 -13.02 -2.14 18.66
C ASP A 20 -14.46 -2.63 18.47
N SER A 21 -14.77 -3.80 19.03
CA SER A 21 -16.09 -4.42 18.88
C SER A 21 -17.19 -3.69 19.65
N ARG A 22 -16.83 -2.86 20.62
CA ARG A 22 -17.81 -2.19 21.50
C ARG A 22 -18.30 -0.86 20.94
N ASN A 23 -17.40 -0.04 20.40
CA ASN A 23 -17.72 1.30 19.91
C ASN A 23 -17.46 1.49 18.44
N TYR A 24 -16.92 0.47 17.76
CA TYR A 24 -16.57 0.49 16.35
C TYR A 24 -15.58 1.62 16.01
N GLU A 25 -14.65 1.89 16.92
CA GLU A 25 -13.56 2.83 16.69
C GLU A 25 -12.27 2.07 16.36
N TRP A 26 -11.38 2.70 15.59
CA TRP A 26 -10.11 2.10 15.24
C TRP A 26 -9.22 2.00 16.47
N THR A 27 -8.64 0.81 16.69
CA THR A 27 -7.72 0.56 17.82
C THR A 27 -6.33 1.12 17.60
N GLY A 28 -6.01 1.58 16.39
CA GLY A 28 -4.65 1.97 16.01
C GLY A 28 -3.82 0.83 15.43
N GLU A 29 -4.35 -0.39 15.47
CA GLU A 29 -3.68 -1.57 14.90
C GLU A 29 -4.24 -1.90 13.52
N ILE A 30 -3.41 -2.52 12.69
CA ILE A 30 -3.79 -2.93 11.34
C ILE A 30 -3.42 -4.39 11.09
N ASP A 31 -4.20 -5.04 10.23
CA ASP A 31 -3.86 -6.34 9.66
C ASP A 31 -3.45 -6.13 8.20
N ILE A 32 -2.33 -6.72 7.80
CA ILE A 32 -1.84 -6.67 6.43
C ILE A 32 -1.94 -8.06 5.84
N SER A 33 -2.61 -8.17 4.70
CA SER A 33 -2.76 -9.44 3.96
C SER A 33 -2.30 -9.27 2.53
N ILE A 34 -1.63 -10.29 2.01
CA ILE A 34 -1.21 -10.34 0.62
C ILE A 34 -2.16 -11.30 -0.11
N ILE A 35 -2.79 -10.81 -1.18
CA ILE A 35 -3.75 -11.58 -1.97
C ILE A 35 -3.20 -11.73 -3.37
N SER A 36 -3.14 -12.97 -3.85
CA SER A 36 -2.85 -13.27 -5.24
C SER A 36 -3.99 -14.10 -5.83
N PHE A 37 -4.13 -14.06 -7.15
CA PHE A 37 -5.21 -14.78 -7.82
C PHE A 37 -4.71 -16.14 -8.30
N PRO A 38 -5.56 -17.21 -8.22
CA PRO A 38 -5.11 -18.56 -8.57
C PRO A 38 -4.73 -18.72 -10.04
N ASP A 39 -5.30 -17.89 -10.92
CA ASP A 39 -5.04 -17.92 -12.35
C ASP A 39 -3.95 -16.94 -12.78
N ASN A 40 -3.00 -16.63 -11.90
CA ASN A 40 -1.93 -15.69 -12.20
C ASN A 40 -1.10 -16.20 -13.39
N PRO A 41 -0.98 -15.42 -14.48
CA PRO A 41 -0.29 -15.84 -15.71
C PRO A 41 1.23 -15.72 -15.65
N LEU A 42 1.79 -15.13 -14.59
CA LEU A 42 3.23 -14.98 -14.48
C LEU A 42 3.90 -16.34 -14.33
N ASP A 43 5.11 -16.49 -14.87
CA ASP A 43 5.87 -17.70 -14.64
C ASP A 43 6.34 -17.76 -13.19
N ASP A 44 6.84 -18.93 -12.77
CA ASP A 44 7.20 -19.17 -11.38
C ASP A 44 8.30 -18.22 -10.89
N GLU A 45 9.25 -17.89 -11.76
CA GLU A 45 10.36 -17.01 -11.41
C GLU A 45 9.87 -15.56 -11.22
N ASP A 46 9.11 -15.04 -12.16
CA ASP A 46 8.57 -13.69 -12.09
C ASP A 46 7.61 -13.54 -10.92
N TYR A 47 6.75 -14.54 -10.71
CA TYR A 47 5.82 -14.55 -9.58
C TYR A 47 6.58 -14.53 -8.24
N SER A 48 7.62 -15.34 -8.13
CA SER A 48 8.46 -15.40 -6.92
C SER A 48 9.14 -14.07 -6.64
N GLN A 49 9.68 -13.42 -7.67
CA GLN A 49 10.35 -12.13 -7.52
C GLN A 49 9.36 -11.04 -7.08
N LEU A 50 8.18 -10.99 -7.72
CA LEU A 50 7.15 -10.02 -7.38
C LEU A 50 6.61 -10.26 -5.97
N MET A 51 6.39 -11.51 -5.59
CA MET A 51 5.93 -11.87 -4.25
C MET A 51 6.98 -11.51 -3.20
N HIS A 52 8.26 -11.75 -3.48
CA HIS A 52 9.33 -11.38 -2.57
C HIS A 52 9.38 -9.87 -2.34
N PHE A 53 9.26 -9.08 -3.42
CA PHE A 53 9.20 -7.63 -3.35
C PHE A 53 8.01 -7.18 -2.49
N THR A 54 6.85 -7.79 -2.71
CA THR A 54 5.63 -7.48 -1.93
C THR A 54 5.84 -7.77 -0.45
N LYS A 55 6.46 -8.90 -0.13
CA LYS A 55 6.77 -9.26 1.27
C LYS A 55 7.75 -8.30 1.91
N MET A 56 8.74 -7.83 1.15
CA MET A 56 9.67 -6.81 1.65
C MET A 56 8.96 -5.51 1.96
N MET A 57 8.05 -5.07 1.11
CA MET A 57 7.23 -3.88 1.36
C MET A 57 6.42 -4.03 2.64
N CYS A 58 5.76 -5.17 2.82
CA CYS A 58 4.97 -5.43 4.02
C CYS A 58 5.84 -5.51 5.28
N ALA A 59 7.03 -6.10 5.18
CA ALA A 59 7.97 -6.22 6.29
C ALA A 59 8.55 -4.86 6.71
N SER A 60 8.52 -3.87 5.83
CA SER A 60 8.98 -2.52 6.17
C SER A 60 8.11 -1.85 7.26
N VAL A 61 6.85 -2.29 7.41
CA VAL A 61 5.92 -1.69 8.37
C VAL A 61 6.40 -1.86 9.82
N PRO A 62 6.71 -3.08 10.31
CA PRO A 62 7.24 -3.22 11.68
C PRO A 62 8.60 -2.57 11.87
N ILE A 63 9.44 -2.54 10.84
CA ILE A 63 10.72 -1.84 10.91
C ILE A 63 10.50 -0.34 11.09
N MET A 64 9.58 0.24 10.33
CA MET A 64 9.21 1.65 10.42
C MET A 64 8.62 1.98 11.79
N GLU A 65 7.79 1.10 12.35
CA GLU A 65 7.20 1.31 13.67
C GLU A 65 8.25 1.36 14.79
N ASN A 66 9.35 0.60 14.62
CA ASN A 66 10.40 0.49 15.63
C ASN A 66 11.58 1.46 15.41
N SER A 67 11.59 2.23 14.33
CA SER A 67 12.67 3.17 14.02
C SER A 67 12.09 4.54 13.70
N GLN A 68 12.26 5.49 14.63
CA GLN A 68 11.81 6.87 14.42
C GLN A 68 12.55 7.53 13.26
N VAL A 69 13.84 7.26 13.12
CA VAL A 69 14.65 7.82 12.03
C VAL A 69 14.11 7.38 10.67
N LEU A 70 13.79 6.10 10.55
CA LEU A 70 13.26 5.55 9.31
C LEU A 70 11.86 6.07 9.02
N ARG A 71 11.03 6.16 10.06
CA ARG A 71 9.67 6.70 9.97
C ARG A 71 9.68 8.13 9.48
N ASP A 72 10.55 8.95 10.03
CA ASP A 72 10.66 10.37 9.67
C ASP A 72 11.12 10.52 8.21
N ALA A 73 12.10 9.71 7.78
CA ALA A 73 12.59 9.74 6.41
C ALA A 73 11.49 9.34 5.41
N ILE A 74 10.73 8.30 5.73
CA ILE A 74 9.61 7.85 4.90
C ILE A 74 8.50 8.90 4.87
N HIS A 75 8.19 9.49 6.03
CA HIS A 75 7.18 10.55 6.13
C HIS A 75 7.55 11.74 5.24
N ASP A 76 8.80 12.20 5.30
CA ASP A 76 9.28 13.31 4.47
C ASP A 76 9.14 12.99 2.98
N TYR A 77 9.47 11.77 2.59
CA TYR A 77 9.32 11.33 1.20
C TYR A 77 7.86 11.32 0.76
N VAL A 78 6.97 10.85 1.61
CA VAL A 78 5.52 10.84 1.33
C VAL A 78 5.00 12.27 1.14
N MET A 79 5.43 13.19 2.00
CA MET A 79 5.02 14.59 1.90
C MET A 79 5.50 15.22 0.58
N GLU A 80 6.72 14.91 0.14
CA GLU A 80 7.23 15.37 -1.15
C GLU A 80 6.40 14.82 -2.32
N MET A 81 6.02 13.55 -2.26
CA MET A 81 5.16 12.92 -3.28
C MET A 81 3.80 13.56 -3.34
N GLU A 82 3.20 13.85 -2.18
CA GLU A 82 1.87 14.48 -2.11
C GLU A 82 1.91 15.89 -2.68
N ASP A 83 2.94 16.68 -2.38
CA ASP A 83 3.11 18.02 -2.92
C ASP A 83 3.24 18.00 -4.45
N ALA A 84 4.03 17.08 -4.98
CA ALA A 84 4.19 16.92 -6.43
C ALA A 84 2.87 16.52 -7.09
N LYS A 85 2.10 15.65 -6.45
CA LYS A 85 0.80 15.20 -6.96
C LYS A 85 -0.23 16.32 -6.96
N GLU A 86 -0.25 17.15 -5.92
CA GLU A 86 -1.14 18.32 -5.87
C GLU A 86 -0.83 19.32 -6.97
N GLU A 87 0.44 19.55 -7.29
CA GLU A 87 0.84 20.41 -8.39
C GLU A 87 0.37 19.87 -9.74
N GLU A 88 0.50 18.55 -9.96
CA GLU A 88 0.00 17.90 -11.17
C GLU A 88 -1.52 18.01 -11.29
N GLU A 89 -2.26 17.81 -10.22
CA GLU A 89 -3.71 17.93 -10.20
C GLU A 89 -4.15 19.37 -10.49
N LYS A 90 -3.45 20.37 -9.99
CA LYS A 90 -3.72 21.77 -10.28
C LYS A 90 -3.47 22.10 -11.75
N GLU A 91 -2.44 21.57 -12.36
CA GLU A 91 -2.16 21.74 -13.78
C GLU A 91 -3.25 21.12 -14.65
N GLU A 92 -3.72 19.93 -14.31
CA GLU A 92 -4.82 19.28 -15.01
C GLU A 92 -6.12 20.10 -14.92
N ASN A 93 -6.41 20.67 -13.76
CA ASN A 93 -7.60 21.49 -13.55
C ASN A 93 -7.53 22.82 -14.31
N THR A 94 -6.35 23.33 -14.60
CA THR A 94 -6.17 24.54 -15.39
C THR A 94 -6.27 24.31 -16.89
N LEU A 95 -6.15 23.08 -17.34
CA LEU A 95 -6.24 22.69 -18.75
C LEU A 95 -7.69 22.35 -19.17
N VAL A 96 -8.59 22.29 -18.24
CA VAL A 96 -10.00 22.08 -18.49
C VAL A 96 -10.73 23.41 -18.53
#